data_6297e88588578eb0c962af8db0073289
#
_entry.id   6297e88588578eb0c962af8db0073289
#
_cell.length_a   1.000
_cell.length_b   1.000
_cell.length_c   1.000
_cell.angle_alpha   90.00
_cell.angle_beta   90.00
_cell.angle_gamma   90.00
#
_symmetry.space_group_name_H-M   'P 1'
#
loop_
_entity.id
_entity.type
_entity.pdbx_description
1 polymer ?
#
loop_
_entity_poly.entity_id
_entity_poly.type
_entity_poly.pdbx_seq_one_letter_code
_entity_poly.pdbx_strand_id
1 'polypeptide(L)'
;MTSTRATWGFRTSQASKATITEPRPPSARHRIEQTENSADELADEELRNQQPMTTTLKVALLGAGTVGAEVARILRQDQDVLREKTGASLELSHVVVRNTEADRGPWIDRGIISADASAAIADADVVIELMGGIEPAKSYIVEALSAGKDVVTGNKALIAESGAELNALAREKGAQLFYEAAVAGAIPILRPIYESLAGDNITSVMGIVNGSTNYILDKMDREGASLDAVMEEASALGYLEADPSADVDGHDAAAKAAILATYAFGTPYTIDQVYTEGIRSVTAGDVKAAQENNQVIKLLAIVNKTETGVSMRVHPALISREHPLAAVHGAFNAVFVEAENAGQLMFYGAGAGGAPTASAVMGDVVTAVRQRISGTAVQPFTLPEGLPALTIDDTVTRYAIGIEADDTTGVLAQIAQTFAQHGVSIESMKQDSLAVEDAEQAGEPRALLRLITHAAQEFGFAATVEDLKKLDVVRGISSVLRVEGGEA
;
A
#
# COMPACT_ATOMS: atom_id res chain seq x y z
N MET A 1 10.49 46.61 22.59
CA MET A 1 9.49 47.10 23.57
C MET A 1 8.48 45.97 23.72
N THR A 2 8.24 45.25 24.76
CA THR A 2 8.60 45.16 26.16
C THR A 2 8.40 43.70 26.58
N SER A 3 9.39 43.14 27.22
CA SER A 3 9.40 41.82 27.86
C SER A 3 8.52 41.82 29.11
N THR A 4 7.82 40.72 29.39
CA THR A 4 7.35 40.42 30.74
C THR A 4 7.69 38.95 31.11
N ARG A 5 8.68 38.79 31.98
CA ARG A 5 9.00 37.57 32.71
C ARG A 5 8.10 37.47 33.94
N ALA A 6 7.52 36.32 34.18
CA ALA A 6 6.91 35.98 35.47
C ALA A 6 7.86 35.08 36.26
N THR A 7 8.25 35.55 37.45
CA THR A 7 9.07 34.87 38.44
C THR A 7 8.17 34.23 39.49
N TRP A 8 8.42 32.95 39.80
CA TRP A 8 7.82 32.26 40.97
C TRP A 8 8.77 32.31 42.15
N GLY A 9 8.33 32.89 43.27
CA GLY A 9 9.07 32.98 44.52
C GLY A 9 8.75 31.81 45.45
N PHE A 10 9.80 31.21 45.99
CA PHE A 10 9.73 30.30 47.13
C PHE A 10 9.51 31.04 48.43
N ARG A 11 8.59 30.59 49.29
CA ARG A 11 8.51 30.97 50.71
C ARG A 11 8.87 29.76 51.56
N THR A 12 9.89 29.94 52.36
CA THR A 12 10.26 29.12 53.52
C THR A 12 9.42 29.48 54.74
N SER A 13 8.91 28.53 55.47
CA SER A 13 8.28 28.70 56.79
C SER A 13 8.88 27.73 57.82
N GLN A 14 9.17 28.31 58.97
CA GLN A 14 9.94 27.80 60.10
C GLN A 14 9.25 26.68 60.90
N ALA A 15 10.08 25.89 61.56
CA ALA A 15 9.74 24.84 62.51
C ALA A 15 9.11 25.41 63.82
N SER A 16 8.15 24.67 64.36
CA SER A 16 7.69 24.83 65.74
C SER A 16 7.73 23.48 66.49
N LYS A 17 8.07 23.56 67.76
CA LYS A 17 8.48 22.52 68.71
C LYS A 17 7.37 21.54 69.05
N ALA A 18 7.76 20.26 69.20
CA ALA A 18 6.96 19.15 69.68
C ALA A 18 6.70 19.22 71.18
N THR A 19 5.47 18.94 71.55
CA THR A 19 5.13 18.61 72.99
C THR A 19 4.65 17.14 72.98
N ILE A 20 5.28 16.35 73.87
CA ILE A 20 5.00 14.92 74.12
C ILE A 20 3.72 14.83 74.93
N THR A 21 2.72 14.08 74.51
CA THR A 21 1.59 13.62 75.30
C THR A 21 1.38 12.11 75.16
N GLU A 22 1.06 11.45 76.23
CA GLU A 22 0.92 9.98 76.40
C GLU A 22 -0.20 9.34 75.50
N PRO A 23 -0.12 8.04 75.22
CA PRO A 23 -1.01 7.36 74.36
C PRO A 23 -2.40 7.08 75.00
N ARG A 24 -3.48 7.49 74.36
CA ARG A 24 -4.85 7.05 74.63
C ARG A 24 -5.14 5.70 73.98
N PRO A 25 -6.02 4.87 74.59
CA PRO A 25 -6.38 3.57 74.00
C PRO A 25 -7.19 3.76 72.70
N PRO A 26 -7.14 2.81 71.75
CA PRO A 26 -7.75 2.95 70.45
C PRO A 26 -9.26 3.03 70.52
N SER A 27 -9.85 4.04 69.89
CA SER A 27 -11.27 4.27 69.75
C SER A 27 -11.93 3.29 68.79
N ALA A 28 -13.25 3.07 68.98
CA ALA A 28 -14.06 2.15 68.19
C ALA A 28 -14.01 2.37 66.66
N ARG A 29 -13.47 3.51 66.17
CA ARG A 29 -13.24 3.80 64.73
C ARG A 29 -12.18 2.89 64.13
N HIS A 30 -11.13 2.49 64.84
CA HIS A 30 -10.07 1.60 64.32
C HIS A 30 -10.54 0.16 64.02
N ARG A 31 -11.66 -0.28 64.59
CA ARG A 31 -12.26 -1.60 64.26
C ARG A 31 -13.10 -1.60 63.03
N ILE A 32 -13.69 -0.45 62.67
CA ILE A 32 -14.51 -0.30 61.43
C ILE A 32 -13.60 -0.22 60.21
N GLU A 33 -12.51 0.53 60.30
CA GLU A 33 -11.53 0.65 59.19
C GLU A 33 -10.82 -0.69 58.85
N GLN A 34 -10.58 -1.56 59.82
CA GLN A 34 -10.01 -2.89 59.60
C GLN A 34 -10.99 -3.89 58.99
N THR A 35 -12.31 -3.75 59.25
CA THR A 35 -13.35 -4.58 58.61
C THR A 35 -13.71 -4.09 57.18
N GLU A 36 -13.62 -2.80 56.92
CA GLU A 36 -13.83 -2.26 55.56
C GLU A 36 -12.64 -2.62 54.66
N ASN A 37 -11.39 -2.50 55.11
CA ASN A 37 -10.23 -2.94 54.32
C ASN A 37 -10.23 -4.45 54.02
N SER A 38 -10.71 -5.29 54.91
CA SER A 38 -10.82 -6.74 54.61
C SER A 38 -11.95 -7.09 53.70
N ALA A 39 -13.00 -6.29 53.64
CA ALA A 39 -14.12 -6.48 52.70
C ALA A 39 -13.72 -5.98 51.29
N ASP A 40 -12.97 -4.89 51.19
CA ASP A 40 -12.44 -4.40 49.93
C ASP A 40 -11.33 -5.33 49.37
N GLU A 41 -10.47 -5.90 50.24
CA GLU A 41 -9.49 -6.91 49.81
C GLU A 41 -10.16 -8.21 49.34
N LEU A 42 -11.26 -8.65 49.97
CA LEU A 42 -12.01 -9.81 49.56
C LEU A 42 -12.83 -9.54 48.26
N ALA A 43 -13.36 -8.33 48.12
CA ALA A 43 -14.04 -7.91 46.87
C ALA A 43 -13.04 -7.79 45.72
N ASP A 44 -11.86 -7.27 45.95
CA ASP A 44 -10.76 -7.23 44.98
C ASP A 44 -10.23 -8.64 44.63
N GLU A 45 -10.21 -9.57 45.60
CA GLU A 45 -9.81 -10.95 45.38
C GLU A 45 -10.92 -11.75 44.67
N GLU A 46 -12.20 -11.49 44.94
CA GLU A 46 -13.33 -12.02 44.17
C GLU A 46 -13.42 -11.43 42.75
N LEU A 47 -13.12 -10.15 42.57
CA LEU A 47 -12.99 -9.52 41.25
C LEU A 47 -11.79 -10.06 40.46
N ARG A 48 -10.68 -10.36 41.12
CA ARG A 48 -9.50 -11.01 40.51
C ARG A 48 -9.75 -12.49 40.18
N ASN A 49 -10.56 -13.19 40.96
CA ASN A 49 -10.96 -14.58 40.71
C ASN A 49 -12.11 -14.74 39.72
N GLN A 50 -12.84 -13.67 39.41
CA GLN A 50 -13.74 -13.56 38.25
C GLN A 50 -12.98 -13.12 37.00
N GLN A 51 -11.78 -13.68 36.74
CA GLN A 51 -11.23 -13.59 35.39
C GLN A 51 -12.23 -14.33 34.48
N PRO A 52 -12.89 -13.64 33.55
CA PRO A 52 -13.74 -14.32 32.56
C PRO A 52 -12.88 -15.42 31.94
N MET A 53 -13.40 -16.62 31.83
CA MET A 53 -12.72 -17.72 31.13
C MET A 53 -12.28 -17.18 29.78
N THR A 54 -10.98 -16.90 29.64
CA THR A 54 -10.43 -16.33 28.43
C THR A 54 -10.62 -17.37 27.34
N THR A 55 -11.47 -17.08 26.35
CA THR A 55 -11.67 -17.95 25.18
C THR A 55 -10.32 -18.14 24.50
N THR A 56 -9.95 -19.40 24.25
CA THR A 56 -8.77 -19.71 23.43
C THR A 56 -9.22 -19.99 22.00
N LEU A 57 -8.65 -19.28 21.05
CA LEU A 57 -8.89 -19.49 19.63
C LEU A 57 -7.65 -20.11 18.98
N LYS A 58 -7.87 -21.17 18.22
CA LYS A 58 -6.83 -21.90 17.49
C LYS A 58 -6.54 -21.23 16.16
N VAL A 59 -5.27 -21.03 15.88
CA VAL A 59 -4.78 -20.43 14.63
C VAL A 59 -4.02 -21.47 13.84
N ALA A 60 -4.43 -21.70 12.59
CA ALA A 60 -3.65 -22.45 11.60
C ALA A 60 -2.90 -21.50 10.67
N LEU A 61 -1.60 -21.72 10.51
CA LEU A 61 -0.73 -20.96 9.62
C LEU A 61 -0.37 -21.83 8.39
N LEU A 62 -0.90 -21.45 7.23
CA LEU A 62 -0.60 -22.08 5.94
C LEU A 62 0.54 -21.31 5.24
N GLY A 63 1.74 -21.85 5.31
CA GLY A 63 2.96 -21.21 4.82
C GLY A 63 3.79 -20.56 5.93
N ALA A 64 5.01 -21.07 6.13
CA ALA A 64 5.98 -20.57 7.09
C ALA A 64 7.27 -20.13 6.37
N GLY A 65 7.11 -19.27 5.35
CA GLY A 65 8.20 -18.53 4.72
C GLY A 65 8.61 -17.31 5.56
N THR A 66 9.23 -16.31 4.95
CA THR A 66 9.73 -15.12 5.62
C THR A 66 8.66 -14.41 6.46
N VAL A 67 7.46 -14.21 5.90
CA VAL A 67 6.35 -13.54 6.60
C VAL A 67 5.72 -14.46 7.65
N GLY A 68 5.46 -15.73 7.29
CA GLY A 68 4.84 -16.69 8.22
C GLY A 68 5.69 -16.98 9.46
N ALA A 69 7.01 -17.00 9.34
CA ALA A 69 7.91 -17.14 10.49
C ALA A 69 7.79 -15.95 11.46
N GLU A 70 7.65 -14.73 10.94
CA GLU A 70 7.44 -13.52 11.75
C GLU A 70 6.04 -13.49 12.40
N VAL A 71 5.00 -13.96 11.70
CA VAL A 71 3.67 -14.14 12.26
C VAL A 71 3.72 -15.13 13.43
N ALA A 72 4.39 -16.27 13.26
CA ALA A 72 4.57 -17.25 14.34
C ALA A 72 5.34 -16.64 15.53
N ARG A 73 6.37 -15.84 15.27
CA ARG A 73 7.10 -15.11 16.31
C ARG A 73 6.18 -14.20 17.11
N ILE A 74 5.40 -13.34 16.44
CA ILE A 74 4.48 -12.41 17.10
C ILE A 74 3.44 -13.16 17.93
N LEU A 75 2.82 -14.22 17.37
CA LEU A 75 1.84 -15.05 18.09
C LEU A 75 2.42 -15.67 19.36
N ARG A 76 3.71 -15.97 19.39
CA ARG A 76 4.38 -16.59 20.55
C ARG A 76 4.92 -15.56 21.54
N GLN A 77 5.52 -14.49 21.08
CA GLN A 77 6.15 -13.48 21.94
C GLN A 77 5.16 -12.54 22.59
N ASP A 78 4.12 -12.13 21.86
CA ASP A 78 3.23 -11.04 22.23
C ASP A 78 1.86 -11.55 22.75
N GLN A 79 1.79 -12.80 23.25
CA GLN A 79 0.54 -13.44 23.69
C GLN A 79 -0.27 -12.60 24.67
N ASP A 80 0.37 -12.00 25.68
CA ASP A 80 -0.32 -11.18 26.67
C ASP A 80 -0.89 -9.90 26.05
N VAL A 81 -0.13 -9.24 25.19
CA VAL A 81 -0.57 -8.04 24.44
C VAL A 81 -1.72 -8.38 23.50
N LEU A 82 -1.64 -9.51 22.80
CA LEU A 82 -2.70 -9.98 21.92
C LEU A 82 -3.97 -10.30 22.69
N ARG A 83 -3.84 -10.96 23.86
CA ARG A 83 -4.98 -11.25 24.73
C ARG A 83 -5.64 -9.97 25.25
N GLU A 84 -4.89 -9.00 25.68
CA GLU A 84 -5.43 -7.70 26.12
C GLU A 84 -6.16 -6.97 24.97
N LYS A 85 -5.60 -7.01 23.78
CA LYS A 85 -6.19 -6.36 22.59
C LYS A 85 -7.42 -7.06 22.05
N THR A 86 -7.50 -8.38 22.15
CA THR A 86 -8.56 -9.17 21.50
C THR A 86 -9.62 -9.67 22.49
N GLY A 87 -9.30 -9.79 23.77
CA GLY A 87 -10.14 -10.47 24.74
C GLY A 87 -10.06 -12.00 24.68
N ALA A 88 -9.16 -12.57 23.85
CA ALA A 88 -8.95 -14.01 23.70
C ALA A 88 -7.47 -14.38 23.71
N SER A 89 -7.17 -15.61 24.10
CA SER A 89 -5.86 -16.22 23.86
C SER A 89 -5.78 -16.78 22.46
N LEU A 90 -4.68 -16.51 21.74
CA LEU A 90 -4.44 -17.04 20.39
C LEU A 90 -3.39 -18.15 20.46
N GLU A 91 -3.78 -19.35 20.09
CA GLU A 91 -2.91 -20.52 20.07
C GLU A 91 -2.51 -20.88 18.65
N LEU A 92 -1.22 -20.79 18.30
CA LEU A 92 -0.72 -21.33 17.04
C LEU A 92 -0.71 -22.86 17.17
N SER A 93 -1.78 -23.50 16.67
CA SER A 93 -2.02 -24.94 16.82
C SER A 93 -1.47 -25.76 15.65
N HIS A 94 -1.41 -25.18 14.45
CA HIS A 94 -0.95 -25.86 13.23
C HIS A 94 -0.12 -24.93 12.36
N VAL A 95 0.96 -25.51 11.78
CA VAL A 95 1.77 -24.86 10.74
C VAL A 95 1.89 -25.81 9.55
N VAL A 96 1.30 -25.42 8.43
CA VAL A 96 1.27 -26.25 7.22
C VAL A 96 2.35 -25.81 6.24
N VAL A 97 3.23 -26.73 5.87
CA VAL A 97 4.33 -26.49 4.92
C VAL A 97 4.57 -27.70 4.03
N ARG A 98 5.09 -27.49 2.82
CA ARG A 98 5.44 -28.58 1.90
C ARG A 98 6.61 -29.45 2.40
N ASN A 99 7.65 -28.82 2.95
CA ASN A 99 8.80 -29.51 3.53
C ASN A 99 8.73 -29.43 5.07
N THR A 100 8.28 -30.51 5.69
CA THR A 100 8.10 -30.62 7.15
C THR A 100 9.40 -30.81 7.91
N GLU A 101 10.48 -31.23 7.21
CA GLU A 101 11.79 -31.47 7.84
C GLU A 101 12.66 -30.22 7.93
N ALA A 102 12.34 -29.18 7.17
CA ALA A 102 13.10 -27.92 7.18
C ALA A 102 12.99 -27.24 8.56
N ASP A 103 14.12 -26.72 9.03
CA ASP A 103 14.14 -25.87 10.23
C ASP A 103 13.38 -24.57 9.96
N ARG A 104 12.44 -24.24 10.83
CA ARG A 104 11.58 -23.04 10.76
C ARG A 104 11.89 -22.02 11.85
N GLY A 105 13.03 -22.19 12.52
CA GLY A 105 13.45 -21.30 13.60
C GLY A 105 12.77 -21.58 14.94
N PRO A 106 13.11 -20.81 15.98
CA PRO A 106 12.76 -21.12 17.38
C PRO A 106 11.28 -20.88 17.71
N TRP A 107 10.53 -20.21 16.85
CA TRP A 107 9.14 -19.80 17.14
C TRP A 107 8.09 -20.81 16.69
N ILE A 108 8.49 -21.83 15.91
CA ILE A 108 7.61 -22.87 15.39
C ILE A 108 8.03 -24.21 15.99
N ASP A 109 7.18 -24.76 16.84
CA ASP A 109 7.38 -26.08 17.41
C ASP A 109 7.23 -27.16 16.34
N ARG A 110 8.15 -28.12 16.30
CA ARG A 110 8.08 -29.24 15.34
C ARG A 110 6.82 -30.07 15.51
N GLY A 111 6.26 -30.15 16.72
CA GLY A 111 5.05 -30.93 16.99
C GLY A 111 3.78 -30.42 16.31
N ILE A 112 3.76 -29.16 15.86
CA ILE A 112 2.61 -28.55 15.16
C ILE A 112 2.81 -28.42 13.66
N ILE A 113 3.95 -28.88 13.11
CA ILE A 113 4.26 -28.84 11.67
C ILE A 113 3.64 -30.05 10.98
N SER A 114 2.89 -29.81 9.90
CA SER A 114 2.34 -30.87 9.04
C SER A 114 2.29 -30.44 7.58
N ALA A 115 1.96 -31.39 6.69
CA ALA A 115 1.61 -31.13 5.30
C ALA A 115 0.09 -31.22 5.05
N ASP A 116 -0.70 -31.55 6.09
CA ASP A 116 -2.15 -31.76 6.00
C ASP A 116 -2.89 -30.44 6.30
N ALA A 117 -3.22 -29.72 5.24
CA ALA A 117 -3.92 -28.45 5.36
C ALA A 117 -5.37 -28.63 5.79
N SER A 118 -6.06 -29.67 5.30
CA SER A 118 -7.47 -29.89 5.63
C SER A 118 -7.67 -30.23 7.10
N ALA A 119 -6.78 -31.06 7.70
CA ALA A 119 -6.83 -31.32 9.12
C ALA A 119 -6.56 -30.06 9.96
N ALA A 120 -5.60 -29.22 9.54
CA ALA A 120 -5.30 -27.96 10.20
C ALA A 120 -6.49 -26.98 10.12
N ILE A 121 -7.11 -26.83 8.95
CA ILE A 121 -8.29 -25.98 8.74
C ILE A 121 -9.48 -26.45 9.60
N ALA A 122 -9.74 -27.76 9.65
CA ALA A 122 -10.85 -28.31 10.40
C ALA A 122 -10.76 -28.00 11.90
N ASP A 123 -9.55 -28.04 12.49
CA ASP A 123 -9.30 -27.79 13.92
C ASP A 123 -9.17 -26.30 14.28
N ALA A 124 -8.90 -25.41 13.31
CA ALA A 124 -8.67 -24.00 13.55
C ALA A 124 -9.96 -23.19 13.69
N ASP A 125 -9.87 -22.03 14.36
CA ASP A 125 -10.89 -20.95 14.37
C ASP A 125 -10.54 -19.87 13.36
N VAL A 126 -9.24 -19.56 13.21
CA VAL A 126 -8.70 -18.57 12.28
C VAL A 126 -7.61 -19.24 11.43
N VAL A 127 -7.69 -19.04 10.12
CA VAL A 127 -6.72 -19.55 9.15
C VAL A 127 -5.92 -18.40 8.55
N ILE A 128 -4.60 -18.46 8.65
CA ILE A 128 -3.70 -17.47 8.05
C ILE A 128 -3.03 -18.13 6.83
N GLU A 129 -3.28 -17.60 5.62
CA GLU A 129 -2.69 -18.10 4.38
C GLU A 129 -1.58 -17.17 3.89
N LEU A 130 -0.35 -17.71 3.81
CA LEU A 130 0.88 -17.02 3.39
C LEU A 130 1.73 -17.92 2.48
N MET A 131 1.08 -18.74 1.65
CA MET A 131 1.74 -19.70 0.77
C MET A 131 2.13 -19.08 -0.57
N GLY A 132 1.34 -18.11 -1.03
CA GLY A 132 1.46 -17.52 -2.36
C GLY A 132 1.01 -18.46 -3.50
N GLY A 133 0.89 -17.89 -4.71
CA GLY A 133 0.32 -18.57 -5.87
C GLY A 133 -1.21 -18.67 -5.80
N ILE A 134 -1.83 -19.22 -6.84
CA ILE A 134 -3.29 -19.36 -6.90
C ILE A 134 -3.71 -20.67 -6.25
N GLU A 135 -3.20 -21.81 -6.75
CA GLU A 135 -3.46 -23.13 -6.18
C GLU A 135 -2.20 -23.66 -5.45
N PRO A 136 -2.34 -24.32 -4.31
CA PRO A 136 -3.59 -24.75 -3.66
C PRO A 136 -4.21 -23.70 -2.69
N ALA A 137 -3.70 -22.47 -2.62
CA ALA A 137 -4.13 -21.44 -1.68
C ALA A 137 -5.64 -21.15 -1.82
N LYS A 138 -6.16 -21.01 -3.06
CA LYS A 138 -7.59 -20.79 -3.32
C LYS A 138 -8.44 -21.91 -2.74
N SER A 139 -8.07 -23.16 -3.02
CA SER A 139 -8.80 -24.34 -2.53
C SER A 139 -8.87 -24.35 -1.00
N TYR A 140 -7.78 -24.05 -0.31
CA TYR A 140 -7.75 -24.01 1.17
C TYR A 140 -8.55 -22.86 1.75
N ILE A 141 -8.51 -21.67 1.14
CA ILE A 141 -9.33 -20.54 1.57
C ILE A 141 -10.81 -20.86 1.38
N VAL A 142 -11.21 -21.46 0.25
CA VAL A 142 -12.59 -21.91 0.00
C VAL A 142 -13.03 -22.94 1.04
N GLU A 143 -12.18 -23.92 1.38
CA GLU A 143 -12.43 -24.91 2.42
C GLU A 143 -12.65 -24.23 3.79
N ALA A 144 -11.75 -23.32 4.19
CA ALA A 144 -11.84 -22.60 5.45
C ALA A 144 -13.13 -21.76 5.56
N LEU A 145 -13.40 -20.91 4.55
CA LEU A 145 -14.59 -20.08 4.51
C LEU A 145 -15.89 -20.91 4.50
N SER A 146 -15.92 -22.02 3.74
CA SER A 146 -17.05 -22.93 3.68
C SER A 146 -17.34 -23.60 5.03
N ALA A 147 -16.32 -23.79 5.87
CA ALA A 147 -16.42 -24.28 7.23
C ALA A 147 -16.73 -23.18 8.27
N GLY A 148 -16.97 -21.92 7.85
CA GLY A 148 -17.24 -20.79 8.73
C GLY A 148 -16.02 -20.32 9.53
N LYS A 149 -14.81 -20.59 9.04
CA LYS A 149 -13.55 -20.13 9.65
C LYS A 149 -13.18 -18.75 9.09
N ASP A 150 -12.67 -17.88 9.96
CA ASP A 150 -12.14 -16.59 9.52
C ASP A 150 -10.78 -16.77 8.85
N VAL A 151 -10.55 -16.05 7.75
CA VAL A 151 -9.36 -16.17 6.94
C VAL A 151 -8.62 -14.83 6.86
N VAL A 152 -7.31 -14.88 7.06
CA VAL A 152 -6.40 -13.76 6.81
C VAL A 152 -5.38 -14.18 5.76
N THR A 153 -5.23 -13.43 4.67
CA THR A 153 -4.27 -13.77 3.61
C THR A 153 -3.43 -12.58 3.19
N GLY A 154 -2.19 -12.83 2.79
CA GLY A 154 -1.31 -11.85 2.15
C GLY A 154 -1.19 -12.06 0.63
N ASN A 155 -2.02 -12.91 0.04
CA ASN A 155 -1.91 -13.38 -1.33
C ASN A 155 -2.59 -12.43 -2.33
N LYS A 156 -1.87 -11.39 -2.72
CA LYS A 156 -2.37 -10.36 -3.64
C LYS A 156 -2.86 -10.91 -4.98
N ALA A 157 -2.14 -11.89 -5.55
CA ALA A 157 -2.49 -12.47 -6.85
C ALA A 157 -3.86 -13.17 -6.79
N LEU A 158 -4.07 -13.96 -5.75
CA LEU A 158 -5.34 -14.63 -5.52
C LEU A 158 -6.49 -13.63 -5.28
N ILE A 159 -6.26 -12.60 -4.49
CA ILE A 159 -7.29 -11.59 -4.21
C ILE A 159 -7.62 -10.75 -5.44
N ALA A 160 -6.63 -10.39 -6.25
CA ALA A 160 -6.86 -9.66 -7.51
C ALA A 160 -7.63 -10.49 -8.55
N GLU A 161 -7.49 -11.83 -8.52
CA GLU A 161 -8.18 -12.74 -9.43
C GLU A 161 -9.56 -13.18 -8.91
N SER A 162 -9.64 -13.56 -7.64
CA SER A 162 -10.80 -14.26 -7.08
C SER A 162 -11.40 -13.58 -5.84
N GLY A 163 -10.96 -12.36 -5.49
CA GLY A 163 -11.37 -11.68 -4.27
C GLY A 163 -12.90 -11.47 -4.16
N ALA A 164 -13.57 -11.17 -5.27
CA ALA A 164 -15.02 -11.00 -5.31
C ALA A 164 -15.76 -12.29 -4.93
N GLU A 165 -15.37 -13.44 -5.51
CA GLU A 165 -15.92 -14.76 -5.23
C GLU A 165 -15.70 -15.15 -3.75
N LEU A 166 -14.47 -14.97 -3.26
CA LEU A 166 -14.11 -15.34 -1.90
C LEU A 166 -14.82 -14.47 -0.85
N ASN A 167 -14.97 -13.16 -1.10
CA ASN A 167 -15.74 -12.26 -0.25
C ASN A 167 -17.24 -12.61 -0.25
N ALA A 168 -17.81 -13.02 -1.39
CA ALA A 168 -19.19 -13.48 -1.47
C ALA A 168 -19.39 -14.77 -0.66
N LEU A 169 -18.47 -15.73 -0.77
CA LEU A 169 -18.49 -16.97 0.00
C LEU A 169 -18.37 -16.69 1.51
N ALA A 170 -17.45 -15.81 1.91
CA ALA A 170 -17.29 -15.42 3.31
C ALA A 170 -18.60 -14.88 3.90
N ARG A 171 -19.28 -13.96 3.18
CA ARG A 171 -20.59 -13.43 3.58
C ARG A 171 -21.65 -14.50 3.68
N GLU A 172 -21.74 -15.40 2.70
CA GLU A 172 -22.71 -16.50 2.69
C GLU A 172 -22.55 -17.41 3.92
N LYS A 173 -21.32 -17.69 4.32
CA LYS A 173 -21.00 -18.60 5.43
C LYS A 173 -20.90 -17.92 6.78
N GLY A 174 -21.07 -16.59 6.86
CA GLY A 174 -20.88 -15.82 8.09
C GLY A 174 -19.45 -15.82 8.61
N ALA A 175 -18.48 -16.08 7.72
CA ALA A 175 -17.06 -16.00 7.95
C ALA A 175 -16.52 -14.64 7.49
N GLN A 176 -15.25 -14.34 7.81
CA GLN A 176 -14.58 -13.11 7.43
C GLN A 176 -13.34 -13.42 6.61
N LEU A 177 -13.05 -12.54 5.64
CA LEU A 177 -11.84 -12.60 4.82
C LEU A 177 -11.12 -11.25 4.89
N PHE A 178 -9.89 -11.25 5.39
CA PHE A 178 -9.04 -10.07 5.51
C PHE A 178 -7.76 -10.22 4.71
N TYR A 179 -7.28 -9.14 4.11
CA TYR A 179 -6.09 -9.16 3.27
C TYR A 179 -5.34 -7.81 3.21
N GLU A 180 -5.25 -7.10 4.33
CA GLU A 180 -4.48 -5.85 4.44
C GLU A 180 -3.04 -6.02 3.90
N ALA A 181 -2.41 -7.15 4.22
CA ALA A 181 -1.05 -7.49 3.81
C ALA A 181 -0.88 -7.69 2.29
N ALA A 182 -1.97 -7.81 1.53
CA ALA A 182 -1.93 -7.96 0.07
C ALA A 182 -1.54 -6.65 -0.64
N VAL A 183 -1.74 -5.47 -0.01
CA VAL A 183 -1.45 -4.17 -0.62
C VAL A 183 -0.49 -3.37 0.26
N ALA A 184 0.60 -2.88 -0.33
CA ALA A 184 1.56 -1.96 0.28
C ALA A 184 2.22 -2.46 1.60
N GLY A 185 2.29 -3.77 1.82
CA GLY A 185 3.06 -4.39 2.91
C GLY A 185 2.63 -3.98 4.30
N ALA A 186 3.46 -3.18 4.99
CA ALA A 186 3.17 -2.71 6.35
C ALA A 186 2.17 -1.55 6.42
N ILE A 187 1.88 -0.91 5.30
CA ILE A 187 1.02 0.28 5.26
C ILE A 187 -0.44 -0.15 5.49
N PRO A 188 -1.10 0.31 6.57
CA PRO A 188 -2.52 0.07 6.73
C PRO A 188 -3.27 0.99 5.76
N ILE A 189 -3.83 0.44 4.69
CA ILE A 189 -4.54 1.22 3.66
C ILE A 189 -5.96 0.71 3.39
N LEU A 190 -6.18 -0.60 3.35
CA LEU A 190 -7.50 -1.13 3.03
C LEU A 190 -8.50 -0.80 4.13
N ARG A 191 -8.16 -1.03 5.40
CA ARG A 191 -9.03 -0.67 6.53
C ARG A 191 -9.28 0.83 6.64
N PRO A 192 -8.30 1.73 6.58
CA PRO A 192 -8.56 3.16 6.51
C PRO A 192 -9.54 3.55 5.42
N ILE A 193 -9.43 2.98 4.22
CA ILE A 193 -10.34 3.26 3.10
C ILE A 193 -11.78 2.88 3.46
N TYR A 194 -12.04 1.66 3.94
CA TYR A 194 -13.41 1.20 4.14
C TYR A 194 -13.98 1.42 5.55
N GLU A 195 -13.14 1.67 6.56
CA GLU A 195 -13.57 1.97 7.93
C GLU A 195 -13.46 3.45 8.27
N SER A 196 -12.25 4.02 8.17
CA SER A 196 -11.99 5.39 8.63
C SER A 196 -12.56 6.45 7.68
N LEU A 197 -12.55 6.17 6.38
CA LEU A 197 -13.07 7.05 5.32
C LEU A 197 -14.48 6.64 4.85
N ALA A 198 -15.14 5.71 5.54
CA ALA A 198 -16.49 5.23 5.17
C ALA A 198 -17.56 6.33 5.13
N GLY A 199 -17.34 7.43 5.84
CA GLY A 199 -18.23 8.61 5.84
C GLY A 199 -17.88 9.68 4.81
N ASP A 200 -16.87 9.44 3.98
CA ASP A 200 -16.38 10.37 2.97
C ASP A 200 -16.53 9.80 1.55
N ASN A 201 -16.36 10.64 0.54
CA ASN A 201 -16.35 10.25 -0.86
C ASN A 201 -14.90 10.31 -1.38
N ILE A 202 -14.28 9.15 -1.54
CA ILE A 202 -12.95 9.05 -2.13
C ILE A 202 -13.07 9.32 -3.63
N THR A 203 -12.26 10.24 -4.14
CA THR A 203 -12.22 10.64 -5.55
C THR A 203 -11.04 10.04 -6.29
N SER A 204 -9.89 9.92 -5.60
CA SER A 204 -8.65 9.43 -6.19
C SER A 204 -7.83 8.62 -5.19
N VAL A 205 -7.17 7.58 -5.67
CA VAL A 205 -6.11 6.87 -4.97
C VAL A 205 -4.92 6.76 -5.90
N MET A 206 -3.78 7.28 -5.49
CA MET A 206 -2.52 7.24 -6.23
C MET A 206 -1.43 6.62 -5.36
N GLY A 207 -0.68 5.63 -5.88
CA GLY A 207 0.27 4.92 -5.04
C GLY A 207 1.58 4.54 -5.72
N ILE A 208 2.67 4.67 -4.98
CA ILE A 208 3.91 3.94 -5.21
C ILE A 208 3.77 2.64 -4.43
N VAL A 209 3.32 1.59 -5.12
CA VAL A 209 2.95 0.31 -4.47
C VAL A 209 3.90 -0.85 -4.81
N ASN A 210 4.96 -0.57 -5.58
CA ASN A 210 6.04 -1.50 -5.87
C ASN A 210 7.38 -0.90 -5.46
N GLY A 211 8.02 -1.47 -4.44
CA GLY A 211 9.28 -0.96 -3.88
C GLY A 211 10.48 -1.15 -4.79
N SER A 212 10.51 -2.24 -5.58
CA SER A 212 11.62 -2.55 -6.50
C SER A 212 11.73 -1.50 -7.60
N THR A 213 10.63 -1.17 -8.25
CA THR A 213 10.60 -0.13 -9.30
C THR A 213 10.82 1.26 -8.74
N ASN A 214 10.32 1.55 -7.53
CA ASN A 214 10.63 2.84 -6.88
C ASN A 214 12.11 2.97 -6.57
N TYR A 215 12.77 1.90 -6.07
CA TYR A 215 14.22 1.89 -5.85
C TYR A 215 14.98 2.18 -7.14
N ILE A 216 14.60 1.52 -8.24
CA ILE A 216 15.25 1.69 -9.55
C ILE A 216 15.13 3.14 -10.03
N LEU A 217 13.91 3.68 -10.09
CA LEU A 217 13.67 5.03 -10.58
C LEU A 217 14.26 6.12 -9.66
N ASP A 218 14.21 5.93 -8.33
CA ASP A 218 14.87 6.83 -7.37
C ASP A 218 16.38 6.87 -7.55
N LYS A 219 16.99 5.73 -7.82
CA LYS A 219 18.43 5.64 -8.05
C LYS A 219 18.84 6.25 -9.39
N MET A 220 18.07 6.01 -10.46
CA MET A 220 18.27 6.69 -11.75
C MET A 220 18.19 8.22 -11.58
N ASP A 221 17.21 8.70 -10.80
CA ASP A 221 17.04 10.14 -10.54
C ASP A 221 18.20 10.72 -9.73
N ARG A 222 18.68 10.04 -8.70
CA ARG A 222 19.69 10.58 -7.78
C ARG A 222 21.13 10.44 -8.28
N GLU A 223 21.42 9.39 -9.02
CA GLU A 223 22.78 9.04 -9.44
C GLU A 223 23.01 9.21 -10.96
N GLY A 224 21.95 9.41 -11.74
CA GLY A 224 22.02 9.50 -13.20
C GLY A 224 22.38 8.17 -13.87
N ALA A 225 22.23 7.05 -13.18
CA ALA A 225 22.55 5.73 -13.68
C ALA A 225 21.54 5.27 -14.75
N SER A 226 21.96 4.35 -15.64
CA SER A 226 21.05 3.73 -16.60
C SER A 226 20.13 2.71 -15.94
N LEU A 227 18.96 2.45 -16.54
CA LEU A 227 18.00 1.44 -16.07
C LEU A 227 18.68 0.08 -15.87
N ASP A 228 19.43 -0.40 -16.86
CA ASP A 228 20.08 -1.72 -16.83
C ASP A 228 21.09 -1.85 -15.68
N ALA A 229 21.93 -0.81 -15.47
CA ALA A 229 22.91 -0.82 -14.38
C ALA A 229 22.24 -0.87 -12.99
N VAL A 230 21.13 -0.14 -12.81
CA VAL A 230 20.39 -0.15 -11.54
C VAL A 230 19.63 -1.45 -11.35
N MET A 231 19.09 -2.04 -12.41
CA MET A 231 18.43 -3.37 -12.35
C MET A 231 19.41 -4.46 -11.93
N GLU A 232 20.64 -4.45 -12.46
CA GLU A 232 21.68 -5.41 -12.06
C GLU A 232 22.01 -5.26 -10.57
N GLU A 233 22.18 -4.03 -10.08
CA GLU A 233 22.40 -3.78 -8.66
C GLU A 233 21.21 -4.17 -7.79
N ALA A 234 19.98 -3.85 -8.19
CA ALA A 234 18.77 -4.21 -7.47
C ALA A 234 18.64 -5.74 -7.35
N SER A 235 19.02 -6.50 -8.39
CA SER A 235 19.07 -7.94 -8.38
C SER A 235 20.14 -8.46 -7.39
N ALA A 236 21.33 -7.88 -7.40
CA ALA A 236 22.41 -8.25 -6.46
C ALA A 236 22.04 -7.99 -5.00
N LEU A 237 21.25 -6.96 -4.72
CA LEU A 237 20.73 -6.63 -3.40
C LEU A 237 19.49 -7.43 -2.99
N GLY A 238 18.94 -8.26 -3.90
CA GLY A 238 17.76 -9.08 -3.64
C GLY A 238 16.42 -8.32 -3.69
N TYR A 239 16.39 -7.13 -4.30
CA TYR A 239 15.15 -6.39 -4.57
C TYR A 239 14.40 -6.90 -5.80
N LEU A 240 15.09 -7.59 -6.72
CA LEU A 240 14.51 -8.22 -7.89
C LEU A 240 14.73 -9.73 -7.84
N GLU A 241 13.74 -10.48 -8.26
CA GLU A 241 13.84 -11.91 -8.49
C GLU A 241 14.56 -12.21 -9.82
N ALA A 242 14.86 -13.50 -10.08
CA ALA A 242 15.50 -13.91 -11.33
C ALA A 242 14.68 -13.56 -12.58
N ASP A 243 13.36 -13.55 -12.48
CA ASP A 243 12.45 -12.97 -13.46
C ASP A 243 11.79 -11.72 -12.86
N PRO A 244 12.26 -10.52 -13.21
CA PRO A 244 11.76 -9.28 -12.66
C PRO A 244 10.49 -8.76 -13.35
N SER A 245 9.91 -9.50 -14.31
CA SER A 245 8.81 -9.03 -15.17
C SER A 245 7.59 -8.60 -14.36
N ALA A 246 7.26 -9.30 -13.26
CA ALA A 246 6.15 -8.91 -12.41
C ALA A 246 6.28 -7.48 -11.85
N ASP A 247 7.52 -7.06 -11.52
CA ASP A 247 7.82 -5.74 -11.00
C ASP A 247 7.97 -4.72 -12.14
N VAL A 248 8.94 -4.96 -13.06
CA VAL A 248 9.36 -3.96 -14.05
C VAL A 248 8.33 -3.73 -15.15
N ASP A 249 7.47 -4.72 -15.43
CA ASP A 249 6.35 -4.57 -16.39
C ASP A 249 5.05 -4.08 -15.71
N GLY A 250 5.08 -3.83 -14.39
CA GLY A 250 3.99 -3.19 -13.65
C GLY A 250 2.88 -4.12 -13.17
N HIS A 251 2.97 -5.44 -13.40
CA HIS A 251 1.88 -6.38 -13.06
C HIS A 251 1.62 -6.48 -11.56
N ASP A 252 2.66 -6.41 -10.72
CA ASP A 252 2.50 -6.35 -9.26
C ASP A 252 1.71 -5.10 -8.82
N ALA A 253 2.04 -3.96 -9.41
CA ALA A 253 1.33 -2.71 -9.12
C ALA A 253 -0.11 -2.74 -9.64
N ALA A 254 -0.36 -3.37 -10.81
CA ALA A 254 -1.71 -3.52 -11.39
C ALA A 254 -2.62 -4.37 -10.50
N ALA A 255 -2.14 -5.50 -9.97
CA ALA A 255 -2.90 -6.31 -9.03
C ALA A 255 -3.32 -5.50 -7.79
N LYS A 256 -2.41 -4.69 -7.25
CA LYS A 256 -2.70 -3.82 -6.10
C LYS A 256 -3.65 -2.67 -6.46
N ALA A 257 -3.56 -2.11 -7.67
CA ALA A 257 -4.48 -1.08 -8.15
C ALA A 257 -5.93 -1.60 -8.23
N ALA A 258 -6.14 -2.82 -8.74
CA ALA A 258 -7.46 -3.45 -8.78
C ALA A 258 -8.06 -3.65 -7.38
N ILE A 259 -7.24 -4.07 -6.40
CA ILE A 259 -7.67 -4.22 -5.00
C ILE A 259 -8.01 -2.85 -4.40
N LEU A 260 -7.16 -1.84 -4.59
CA LEU A 260 -7.42 -0.48 -4.10
C LEU A 260 -8.70 0.12 -4.68
N ALA A 261 -8.93 -0.06 -6.00
CA ALA A 261 -10.15 0.38 -6.67
C ALA A 261 -11.39 -0.29 -6.08
N THR A 262 -11.32 -1.60 -5.86
CA THR A 262 -12.42 -2.38 -5.26
C THR A 262 -12.81 -1.83 -3.90
N TYR A 263 -11.83 -1.51 -3.05
CA TYR A 263 -12.10 -0.97 -1.72
C TYR A 263 -12.54 0.49 -1.74
N ALA A 264 -11.91 1.32 -2.57
CA ALA A 264 -12.23 2.75 -2.61
C ALA A 264 -13.62 3.02 -3.20
N PHE A 265 -14.07 2.20 -4.17
CA PHE A 265 -15.29 2.49 -4.94
C PHE A 265 -16.37 1.42 -4.78
N GLY A 266 -16.18 0.40 -3.95
CA GLY A 266 -17.19 -0.60 -3.59
C GLY A 266 -17.67 -1.46 -4.76
N THR A 267 -16.91 -1.55 -5.83
CA THR A 267 -17.18 -2.38 -7.02
C THR A 267 -16.02 -3.34 -7.23
N PRO A 268 -16.26 -4.64 -7.40
CA PRO A 268 -15.20 -5.59 -7.71
C PRO A 268 -14.54 -5.29 -9.05
N TYR A 269 -13.23 -5.09 -9.04
CA TYR A 269 -12.40 -4.93 -10.23
C TYR A 269 -11.34 -6.03 -10.29
N THR A 270 -10.93 -6.37 -11.53
CA THR A 270 -9.93 -7.39 -11.81
C THR A 270 -8.70 -6.78 -12.49
N ILE A 271 -7.58 -7.49 -12.48
CA ILE A 271 -6.31 -6.99 -13.01
C ILE A 271 -6.36 -6.69 -14.52
N ASP A 272 -7.15 -7.44 -15.29
CA ASP A 272 -7.33 -7.25 -16.73
C ASP A 272 -8.05 -5.94 -17.10
N GLN A 273 -8.71 -5.30 -16.13
CA GLN A 273 -9.33 -3.98 -16.28
C GLN A 273 -8.36 -2.82 -16.00
N VAL A 274 -7.13 -3.11 -15.55
CA VAL A 274 -6.11 -2.10 -15.25
C VAL A 274 -5.20 -1.92 -16.45
N TYR A 275 -5.17 -0.71 -17.03
CA TYR A 275 -4.14 -0.38 -18.02
C TYR A 275 -2.76 -0.45 -17.36
N THR A 276 -1.81 -1.15 -17.98
CA THR A 276 -0.52 -1.40 -17.37
C THR A 276 0.62 -1.14 -18.36
N GLU A 277 1.52 -0.25 -17.95
CA GLU A 277 2.78 0.06 -18.61
C GLU A 277 3.91 0.02 -17.56
N GLY A 278 4.97 -0.74 -17.85
CA GLY A 278 6.13 -0.87 -16.97
C GLY A 278 7.19 0.21 -17.17
N ILE A 279 8.31 0.06 -16.48
CA ILE A 279 9.41 1.05 -16.49
C ILE A 279 10.47 0.80 -17.56
N ARG A 280 10.36 -0.26 -18.39
CA ARG A 280 11.41 -0.63 -19.36
C ARG A 280 11.70 0.44 -20.41
N SER A 281 10.72 1.27 -20.73
CA SER A 281 10.85 2.37 -21.69
C SER A 281 11.54 3.61 -21.10
N VAL A 282 11.70 3.70 -19.78
CA VAL A 282 12.27 4.87 -19.11
C VAL A 282 13.79 4.93 -19.33
N THR A 283 14.25 6.04 -19.88
CA THR A 283 15.68 6.27 -20.17
C THR A 283 16.32 7.26 -19.20
N ALA A 284 17.66 7.27 -19.15
CA ALA A 284 18.39 8.30 -18.41
C ALA A 284 18.12 9.71 -18.97
N GLY A 285 17.80 9.82 -20.27
CA GLY A 285 17.40 11.06 -20.91
C GLY A 285 16.09 11.61 -20.38
N ASP A 286 15.10 10.74 -20.14
CA ASP A 286 13.81 11.10 -19.55
C ASP A 286 13.96 11.59 -18.11
N VAL A 287 14.79 10.89 -17.33
CA VAL A 287 15.09 11.28 -15.94
C VAL A 287 15.76 12.65 -15.90
N LYS A 288 16.73 12.89 -16.76
CA LYS A 288 17.38 14.21 -16.86
C LYS A 288 16.40 15.31 -17.27
N ALA A 289 15.51 15.03 -18.24
CA ALA A 289 14.50 15.98 -18.66
C ALA A 289 13.51 16.30 -17.53
N ALA A 290 13.11 15.29 -16.74
CA ALA A 290 12.26 15.48 -15.56
C ALA A 290 12.96 16.39 -14.52
N GLN A 291 14.24 16.17 -14.24
CA GLN A 291 15.01 17.00 -13.29
C GLN A 291 15.08 18.47 -13.74
N GLU A 292 15.32 18.71 -15.03
CA GLU A 292 15.38 20.06 -15.60
C GLU A 292 14.04 20.82 -15.47
N ASN A 293 12.92 20.10 -15.36
CA ASN A 293 11.58 20.64 -15.21
C ASN A 293 11.05 20.59 -13.75
N ASN A 294 11.91 20.37 -12.76
CA ASN A 294 11.56 20.20 -11.35
C ASN A 294 10.55 19.07 -11.13
N GLN A 295 10.68 17.99 -11.89
CA GLN A 295 9.83 16.80 -11.82
C GLN A 295 10.66 15.55 -11.48
N VAL A 296 9.98 14.45 -11.17
CA VAL A 296 10.55 13.12 -10.96
C VAL A 296 9.65 12.07 -11.61
N ILE A 297 10.26 10.98 -12.09
CA ILE A 297 9.51 9.84 -12.64
C ILE A 297 9.26 8.82 -11.53
N LYS A 298 8.01 8.41 -11.38
CA LYS A 298 7.58 7.33 -10.47
C LYS A 298 6.71 6.34 -11.24
N LEU A 299 6.78 5.05 -10.92
CA LEU A 299 5.75 4.10 -11.35
C LEU A 299 4.56 4.24 -10.41
N LEU A 300 3.44 4.73 -10.93
CA LEU A 300 2.25 5.01 -10.13
C LEU A 300 1.10 4.05 -10.48
N ALA A 301 0.48 3.50 -9.44
CA ALA A 301 -0.85 2.92 -9.52
C ALA A 301 -1.85 4.05 -9.27
N ILE A 302 -2.73 4.32 -10.22
CA ILE A 302 -3.67 5.44 -10.17
C ILE A 302 -5.09 4.91 -10.39
N VAL A 303 -5.97 5.28 -9.49
CA VAL A 303 -7.38 4.87 -9.51
C VAL A 303 -8.24 6.09 -9.28
N ASN A 304 -8.97 6.52 -10.30
CA ASN A 304 -9.76 7.74 -10.27
C ASN A 304 -11.23 7.44 -10.53
N LYS A 305 -12.11 7.97 -9.67
CA LYS A 305 -13.55 7.98 -9.89
C LYS A 305 -13.92 9.17 -10.78
N THR A 306 -14.72 8.92 -11.81
CA THR A 306 -15.30 9.93 -12.68
C THR A 306 -16.82 9.85 -12.64
N GLU A 307 -17.49 10.77 -13.33
CA GLU A 307 -18.96 10.72 -13.46
C GLU A 307 -19.45 9.46 -14.21
N THR A 308 -18.63 8.89 -15.09
CA THR A 308 -19.01 7.78 -15.98
C THR A 308 -18.47 6.42 -15.55
N GLY A 309 -17.51 6.37 -14.60
CA GLY A 309 -16.90 5.11 -14.17
C GLY A 309 -15.60 5.31 -13.40
N VAL A 310 -14.80 4.26 -13.34
CA VAL A 310 -13.49 4.25 -12.66
C VAL A 310 -12.39 3.98 -13.66
N SER A 311 -11.43 4.90 -13.74
CA SER A 311 -10.19 4.71 -14.50
C SER A 311 -9.14 4.06 -13.56
N MET A 312 -8.52 2.98 -14.03
CA MET A 312 -7.48 2.25 -13.32
C MET A 312 -6.25 2.09 -14.22
N ARG A 313 -5.12 2.60 -13.80
CA ARG A 313 -3.90 2.58 -14.62
C ARG A 313 -2.63 2.47 -13.78
N VAL A 314 -1.63 1.82 -14.34
CA VAL A 314 -0.27 1.73 -13.82
C VAL A 314 0.68 2.13 -14.93
N HIS A 315 1.47 3.14 -14.72
CA HIS A 315 2.46 3.61 -15.70
C HIS A 315 3.55 4.47 -15.06
N PRO A 316 4.71 4.63 -15.70
CA PRO A 316 5.67 5.67 -15.36
C PRO A 316 5.00 7.04 -15.52
N ALA A 317 5.06 7.86 -14.51
CA ALA A 317 4.45 9.18 -14.49
C ALA A 317 5.45 10.25 -14.04
N LEU A 318 5.38 11.41 -14.66
CA LEU A 318 6.06 12.62 -14.21
C LEU A 318 5.20 13.28 -13.14
N ILE A 319 5.77 13.53 -11.97
CA ILE A 319 5.14 14.32 -10.90
C ILE A 319 6.05 15.48 -10.49
N SER A 320 5.46 16.59 -10.07
CA SER A 320 6.20 17.71 -9.49
C SER A 320 7.00 17.25 -8.26
N ARG A 321 8.21 17.78 -8.07
CA ARG A 321 8.97 17.53 -6.82
C ARG A 321 8.30 18.11 -5.58
N GLU A 322 7.29 18.96 -5.74
CA GLU A 322 6.45 19.45 -4.65
C GLU A 322 5.34 18.47 -4.24
N HIS A 323 5.01 17.50 -5.10
CA HIS A 323 4.01 16.49 -4.78
C HIS A 323 4.53 15.55 -3.68
N PRO A 324 3.71 15.19 -2.65
CA PRO A 324 4.16 14.35 -1.52
C PRO A 324 4.79 13.02 -1.94
N LEU A 325 4.30 12.36 -3.00
CA LEU A 325 4.87 11.12 -3.52
C LEU A 325 6.29 11.28 -4.10
N ALA A 326 6.71 12.48 -4.49
CA ALA A 326 8.05 12.72 -4.99
C ALA A 326 9.13 12.47 -3.92
N ALA A 327 8.79 12.68 -2.65
CA ALA A 327 9.68 12.47 -1.51
C ALA A 327 9.82 10.99 -1.07
N VAL A 328 9.17 10.07 -1.75
CA VAL A 328 9.26 8.63 -1.45
C VAL A 328 10.48 8.03 -2.10
N HIS A 329 11.50 7.70 -1.31
CA HIS A 329 12.81 7.24 -1.77
C HIS A 329 13.04 5.74 -1.52
N GLY A 330 14.00 5.16 -2.25
CA GLY A 330 14.43 3.78 -2.09
C GLY A 330 13.29 2.78 -2.32
N ALA A 331 13.26 1.69 -1.55
CA ALA A 331 12.24 0.64 -1.68
C ALA A 331 10.97 0.89 -0.85
N PHE A 332 10.75 2.14 -0.41
CA PHE A 332 9.54 2.49 0.34
C PHE A 332 8.32 2.64 -0.57
N ASN A 333 7.16 2.37 0.00
CA ASN A 333 5.87 2.57 -0.63
C ASN A 333 5.13 3.75 -0.01
N ALA A 334 4.19 4.31 -0.78
CA ALA A 334 3.23 5.27 -0.26
C ALA A 334 1.93 5.20 -1.06
N VAL A 335 0.83 5.44 -0.37
CA VAL A 335 -0.50 5.58 -1.00
C VAL A 335 -1.06 6.94 -0.61
N PHE A 336 -1.40 7.71 -1.62
CA PHE A 336 -1.99 9.04 -1.52
C PHE A 336 -3.48 8.93 -1.86
N VAL A 337 -4.33 9.39 -0.97
CA VAL A 337 -5.79 9.30 -1.09
C VAL A 337 -6.36 10.70 -1.09
N GLU A 338 -7.21 10.99 -2.05
CA GLU A 338 -7.99 12.23 -2.09
C GLU A 338 -9.45 11.93 -1.83
N ALA A 339 -10.03 12.67 -0.89
CA ALA A 339 -11.42 12.55 -0.49
C ALA A 339 -12.04 13.94 -0.37
N GLU A 340 -13.36 14.05 -0.62
CA GLU A 340 -14.05 15.35 -0.69
C GLU A 340 -13.96 16.17 0.59
N ASN A 341 -14.04 15.52 1.75
CA ASN A 341 -14.05 16.22 3.03
C ASN A 341 -12.72 16.11 3.78
N ALA A 342 -12.08 14.93 3.78
CA ALA A 342 -10.78 14.73 4.42
C ALA A 342 -9.63 15.40 3.66
N GLY A 343 -9.84 15.74 2.38
CA GLY A 343 -8.80 16.27 1.52
C GLY A 343 -7.73 15.24 1.19
N GLN A 344 -6.47 15.65 1.22
CA GLN A 344 -5.34 14.85 0.84
C GLN A 344 -4.72 14.12 2.03
N LEU A 345 -4.63 12.81 1.94
CA LEU A 345 -4.01 11.93 2.94
C LEU A 345 -2.89 11.12 2.30
N MET A 346 -1.80 10.91 3.03
CA MET A 346 -0.71 10.05 2.58
C MET A 346 -0.36 9.01 3.64
N PHE A 347 -0.30 7.75 3.21
CA PHE A 347 0.13 6.62 4.01
C PHE A 347 1.50 6.15 3.49
N TYR A 348 2.51 6.11 4.34
CA TYR A 348 3.89 5.82 3.96
C TYR A 348 4.50 4.75 4.86
N GLY A 349 5.28 3.84 4.27
CA GLY A 349 5.95 2.80 5.03
C GLY A 349 6.70 1.80 4.17
N ALA A 350 7.14 0.69 4.79
CA ALA A 350 7.79 -0.41 4.09
C ALA A 350 6.76 -1.19 3.26
N GLY A 351 7.00 -1.30 1.94
CA GLY A 351 6.11 -2.00 1.00
C GLY A 351 6.21 -3.52 1.05
N ALA A 352 7.30 -4.06 1.63
CA ALA A 352 7.57 -5.48 1.75
C ALA A 352 8.47 -5.76 2.95
N GLY A 353 8.68 -7.05 3.26
CA GLY A 353 9.56 -7.51 4.32
C GLY A 353 8.85 -8.44 5.31
N GLY A 354 9.58 -9.31 5.98
CA GLY A 354 9.02 -10.31 6.91
C GLY A 354 8.20 -9.67 8.03
N ALA A 355 8.84 -8.92 8.90
CA ALA A 355 8.20 -8.27 10.05
C ALA A 355 7.19 -7.17 9.65
N PRO A 356 7.48 -6.28 8.67
CA PRO A 356 6.51 -5.30 8.20
C PRO A 356 5.20 -5.93 7.72
N THR A 357 5.27 -6.94 6.83
CA THR A 357 4.09 -7.62 6.30
C THR A 357 3.37 -8.43 7.38
N ALA A 358 4.13 -9.10 8.28
CA ALA A 358 3.54 -9.80 9.42
C ALA A 358 2.75 -8.87 10.35
N SER A 359 3.16 -7.61 10.49
CA SER A 359 2.40 -6.60 11.26
C SER A 359 1.02 -6.35 10.67
N ALA A 360 0.89 -6.24 9.34
CA ALA A 360 -0.40 -6.10 8.66
C ALA A 360 -1.28 -7.33 8.85
N VAL A 361 -0.71 -8.54 8.66
CA VAL A 361 -1.39 -9.81 8.91
C VAL A 361 -1.92 -9.88 10.35
N MET A 362 -1.09 -9.53 11.34
CA MET A 362 -1.51 -9.56 12.74
C MET A 362 -2.57 -8.50 13.07
N GLY A 363 -2.54 -7.36 12.39
CA GLY A 363 -3.61 -6.35 12.46
C GLY A 363 -4.96 -6.94 12.02
N ASP A 364 -4.98 -7.71 10.95
CA ASP A 364 -6.16 -8.42 10.45
C ASP A 364 -6.61 -9.53 11.42
N VAL A 365 -5.66 -10.32 11.94
CA VAL A 365 -5.98 -11.34 12.96
C VAL A 365 -6.64 -10.71 14.19
N VAL A 366 -6.10 -9.59 14.71
CA VAL A 366 -6.71 -8.88 15.85
C VAL A 366 -8.12 -8.40 15.50
N THR A 367 -8.34 -7.90 14.29
CA THR A 367 -9.66 -7.44 13.82
C THR A 367 -10.64 -8.61 13.72
N ALA A 368 -10.25 -9.71 13.07
CA ALA A 368 -11.05 -10.91 12.92
C ALA A 368 -11.49 -11.47 14.28
N VAL A 369 -10.55 -11.61 15.20
CA VAL A 369 -10.82 -12.13 16.55
C VAL A 369 -11.75 -11.22 17.35
N ARG A 370 -11.56 -9.89 17.31
CA ARG A 370 -12.46 -8.94 17.98
C ARG A 370 -13.89 -9.04 17.45
N GLN A 371 -14.05 -9.07 16.14
CA GLN A 371 -15.35 -9.16 15.50
C GLN A 371 -16.04 -10.51 15.82
N ARG A 372 -15.27 -11.60 15.80
CA ARG A 372 -15.79 -12.94 16.17
C ARG A 372 -16.28 -12.98 17.61
N ILE A 373 -15.53 -12.44 18.58
CA ILE A 373 -15.91 -12.42 20.00
C ILE A 373 -17.11 -11.51 20.25
N SER A 374 -17.14 -10.35 19.62
CA SER A 374 -18.25 -9.39 19.77
C SER A 374 -19.50 -9.80 19.01
N GLY A 375 -19.41 -10.78 18.11
CA GLY A 375 -20.50 -11.16 17.22
C GLY A 375 -20.86 -10.09 16.18
N THR A 376 -19.93 -9.15 15.91
CA THR A 376 -20.13 -8.07 14.95
C THR A 376 -19.16 -8.26 13.78
N ALA A 377 -19.68 -8.49 12.58
CA ALA A 377 -18.88 -8.52 11.36
C ALA A 377 -19.08 -7.20 10.60
N VAL A 378 -17.98 -6.48 10.35
CA VAL A 378 -17.98 -5.32 9.44
C VAL A 378 -17.56 -5.83 8.08
N GLN A 379 -18.45 -5.71 7.10
CA GLN A 379 -18.16 -6.12 5.72
C GLN A 379 -17.78 -4.90 4.90
N PRO A 380 -16.83 -5.02 3.97
CA PRO A 380 -16.54 -3.96 3.02
C PRO A 380 -17.81 -3.51 2.29
N PHE A 381 -17.90 -2.19 2.09
CA PHE A 381 -18.97 -1.57 1.31
C PHE A 381 -18.98 -2.12 -0.12
N THR A 382 -20.19 -2.36 -0.65
CA THR A 382 -20.38 -2.81 -2.02
C THR A 382 -21.53 -2.02 -2.64
N LEU A 383 -21.31 -1.42 -3.80
CA LEU A 383 -22.34 -0.73 -4.56
C LEU A 383 -23.25 -1.76 -5.25
N PRO A 384 -24.59 -1.63 -5.16
CA PRO A 384 -25.53 -2.55 -5.81
C PRO A 384 -25.40 -2.59 -7.33
N GLU A 385 -25.18 -1.45 -7.97
CA GLU A 385 -25.11 -1.31 -9.44
C GLU A 385 -23.67 -1.15 -9.94
N GLY A 386 -22.66 -1.17 -9.12
CA GLY A 386 -21.26 -1.04 -9.52
C GLY A 386 -20.95 0.17 -10.41
N LEU A 387 -19.70 0.56 -10.46
CA LEU A 387 -19.22 1.56 -11.42
C LEU A 387 -18.45 0.84 -12.54
N PRO A 388 -18.70 1.14 -13.82
CA PRO A 388 -17.97 0.50 -14.90
C PRO A 388 -16.49 0.88 -14.87
N ALA A 389 -15.62 -0.09 -15.25
CA ALA A 389 -14.23 0.21 -15.52
C ALA A 389 -14.13 0.97 -16.85
N LEU A 390 -13.40 2.07 -16.83
CA LEU A 390 -13.09 2.86 -18.03
C LEU A 390 -11.84 2.32 -18.72
N THR A 391 -11.75 2.47 -20.02
CA THR A 391 -10.56 2.15 -20.79
C THR A 391 -9.53 3.27 -20.66
N ILE A 392 -8.29 3.02 -21.10
CA ILE A 392 -7.27 4.06 -21.11
C ILE A 392 -7.66 5.21 -22.04
N ASP A 393 -8.35 4.94 -23.13
CA ASP A 393 -8.79 5.94 -24.11
C ASP A 393 -9.72 7.00 -23.51
N ASP A 394 -10.46 6.65 -22.46
CA ASP A 394 -11.35 7.56 -21.71
C ASP A 394 -10.59 8.46 -20.73
N THR A 395 -9.30 8.19 -20.51
CA THR A 395 -8.49 8.94 -19.56
C THR A 395 -8.14 10.33 -20.09
N VAL A 396 -8.27 11.33 -19.22
CA VAL A 396 -7.86 12.70 -19.48
C VAL A 396 -6.67 13.01 -18.59
N THR A 397 -5.51 13.31 -19.19
CA THR A 397 -4.30 13.67 -18.46
C THR A 397 -3.41 14.57 -19.31
N ARG A 398 -2.32 15.07 -18.73
CA ARG A 398 -1.31 15.86 -19.43
C ARG A 398 -0.18 14.94 -19.89
N TYR A 399 0.50 15.32 -20.96
CA TYR A 399 1.57 14.52 -21.55
C TYR A 399 2.85 15.32 -21.70
N ALA A 400 3.98 14.69 -21.45
CA ALA A 400 5.28 15.15 -21.85
C ALA A 400 5.78 14.29 -23.01
N ILE A 401 6.19 14.92 -24.10
CA ILE A 401 6.70 14.23 -25.29
C ILE A 401 8.04 14.82 -25.73
N GLY A 402 8.99 13.95 -26.04
CA GLY A 402 10.27 14.29 -26.67
C GLY A 402 10.21 13.96 -28.16
N ILE A 403 10.47 14.94 -29.01
CA ILE A 403 10.44 14.80 -30.47
C ILE A 403 11.80 15.19 -31.02
N GLU A 404 12.47 14.27 -31.70
CA GLU A 404 13.65 14.58 -32.50
C GLU A 404 13.19 15.03 -33.90
N ALA A 405 13.59 16.21 -34.30
CA ALA A 405 13.19 16.80 -35.57
C ALA A 405 14.34 17.57 -36.25
N ASP A 406 14.15 17.88 -37.52
CA ASP A 406 15.09 18.73 -38.24
C ASP A 406 15.08 20.17 -37.69
N ASP A 407 16.24 20.79 -37.54
CA ASP A 407 16.35 22.17 -37.04
C ASP A 407 16.30 23.16 -38.21
N THR A 408 15.13 23.23 -38.87
CA THR A 408 14.89 24.07 -40.02
C THR A 408 13.59 24.89 -39.93
N THR A 409 13.52 25.97 -40.68
CA THR A 409 12.37 26.87 -40.69
C THR A 409 11.08 26.14 -41.06
N GLY A 410 10.03 26.28 -40.25
CA GLY A 410 8.71 25.72 -40.49
C GLY A 410 8.43 24.35 -39.83
N VAL A 411 9.43 23.66 -39.31
CA VAL A 411 9.26 22.38 -38.61
C VAL A 411 8.33 22.50 -37.42
N LEU A 412 8.58 23.48 -36.55
CA LEU A 412 7.73 23.72 -35.39
C LEU A 412 6.27 24.01 -35.75
N ALA A 413 6.03 24.71 -36.87
CA ALA A 413 4.67 24.98 -37.31
C ALA A 413 3.93 23.70 -37.74
N GLN A 414 4.61 22.76 -38.40
CA GLN A 414 4.02 21.48 -38.80
C GLN A 414 3.69 20.63 -37.57
N ILE A 415 4.62 20.54 -36.59
CA ILE A 415 4.42 19.82 -35.35
C ILE A 415 3.21 20.42 -34.60
N ALA A 416 3.18 21.74 -34.37
CA ALA A 416 2.09 22.40 -33.66
C ALA A 416 0.74 22.23 -34.39
N GLN A 417 0.73 22.21 -35.70
CA GLN A 417 -0.49 21.96 -36.50
C GLN A 417 -1.01 20.53 -36.27
N THR A 418 -0.14 19.53 -36.17
CA THR A 418 -0.54 18.14 -35.88
C THR A 418 -1.21 18.03 -34.52
N PHE A 419 -0.67 18.67 -33.48
CA PHE A 419 -1.34 18.75 -32.17
C PHE A 419 -2.73 19.39 -32.29
N ALA A 420 -2.82 20.51 -32.96
CA ALA A 420 -4.12 21.23 -33.16
C ALA A 420 -5.15 20.42 -33.90
N GLN A 421 -4.77 19.60 -34.91
CA GLN A 421 -5.69 18.72 -35.64
C GLN A 421 -6.40 17.70 -34.79
N HIS A 422 -5.74 17.22 -33.71
CA HIS A 422 -6.30 16.25 -32.75
C HIS A 422 -6.86 16.91 -31.50
N GLY A 423 -6.94 18.24 -31.44
CA GLY A 423 -7.49 18.98 -30.30
C GLY A 423 -6.59 18.96 -29.06
N VAL A 424 -5.31 18.64 -29.24
CA VAL A 424 -4.32 18.62 -28.15
C VAL A 424 -3.65 19.99 -28.05
N SER A 425 -3.77 20.67 -26.92
CA SER A 425 -3.17 21.99 -26.69
C SER A 425 -1.80 21.86 -26.05
N ILE A 426 -0.82 22.56 -26.59
CA ILE A 426 0.55 22.63 -26.06
C ILE A 426 0.57 23.68 -24.93
N GLU A 427 1.02 23.28 -23.72
CA GLU A 427 1.20 24.17 -22.57
C GLU A 427 2.57 24.83 -22.58
N SER A 428 3.61 24.03 -22.78
CA SER A 428 5.00 24.52 -22.80
C SER A 428 5.85 23.74 -23.77
N MET A 429 6.93 24.38 -24.23
CA MET A 429 7.89 23.78 -25.13
C MET A 429 9.30 24.29 -24.84
N LYS A 430 10.27 23.39 -24.91
CA LYS A 430 11.70 23.67 -24.88
C LYS A 430 12.36 23.02 -26.10
N GLN A 431 13.25 23.74 -26.78
CA GLN A 431 14.06 23.22 -27.86
C GLN A 431 15.54 23.20 -27.45
N ASP A 432 16.16 22.05 -27.57
CA ASP A 432 17.58 21.86 -27.35
C ASP A 432 18.23 21.43 -28.68
N SER A 433 19.27 22.09 -29.13
CA SER A 433 20.07 21.67 -30.30
C SER A 433 20.82 20.39 -29.95
N LEU A 434 20.69 19.33 -30.76
CA LEU A 434 21.50 18.13 -30.61
C LEU A 434 22.92 18.38 -31.04
N ALA A 435 23.90 18.04 -30.19
CA ALA A 435 25.33 18.30 -30.45
C ALA A 435 25.81 17.54 -31.69
N VAL A 436 26.71 18.16 -32.44
CA VAL A 436 27.23 17.72 -33.74
C VAL A 436 28.06 16.42 -33.67
N GLU A 437 28.40 15.90 -32.48
CA GLU A 437 29.20 14.68 -32.35
C GLU A 437 28.51 13.42 -32.89
N ASP A 438 27.18 13.40 -32.90
CA ASP A 438 26.38 12.32 -33.55
C ASP A 438 25.94 12.69 -34.99
N ALA A 439 26.14 13.92 -35.42
CA ALA A 439 25.64 14.45 -36.69
C ALA A 439 26.61 14.24 -37.88
N GLU A 440 27.84 13.78 -37.67
CA GLU A 440 28.78 13.53 -38.78
C GLU A 440 28.32 12.47 -39.78
N GLN A 441 27.29 11.69 -39.46
CA GLN A 441 26.67 10.70 -40.37
C GLN A 441 25.40 11.19 -41.09
N ALA A 442 24.84 12.36 -40.75
CA ALA A 442 23.50 12.73 -41.25
C ALA A 442 23.34 14.15 -41.84
N GLY A 443 24.38 14.97 -41.92
CA GLY A 443 24.41 16.18 -42.77
C GLY A 443 23.48 17.35 -42.48
N GLU A 444 22.45 17.20 -41.60
CA GLU A 444 21.47 18.24 -41.28
C GLU A 444 21.39 18.54 -39.78
N PRO A 445 21.26 19.82 -39.37
CA PRO A 445 21.10 20.17 -37.97
C PRO A 445 19.80 19.58 -37.41
N ARG A 446 19.85 19.00 -36.18
CA ARG A 446 18.72 18.41 -35.49
C ARG A 446 18.46 19.10 -34.18
N ALA A 447 17.19 19.08 -33.76
CA ALA A 447 16.75 19.57 -32.48
C ALA A 447 15.94 18.53 -31.73
N LEU A 448 16.07 18.51 -30.41
CA LEU A 448 15.15 17.79 -29.52
C LEU A 448 14.13 18.80 -29.00
N LEU A 449 12.87 18.59 -29.37
CA LEU A 449 11.73 19.35 -28.87
C LEU A 449 11.11 18.61 -27.70
N ARG A 450 11.06 19.23 -26.54
CA ARG A 450 10.35 18.71 -25.37
C ARG A 450 9.10 19.55 -25.15
N LEU A 451 7.94 18.91 -25.23
CA LEU A 451 6.63 19.56 -25.11
C LEU A 451 5.89 18.99 -23.91
N ILE A 452 5.15 19.84 -23.22
CA ILE A 452 4.13 19.46 -22.23
C ILE A 452 2.79 19.95 -22.75
N THR A 453 1.75 19.10 -22.70
CA THR A 453 0.41 19.46 -23.14
C THR A 453 -0.45 19.91 -21.96
N HIS A 454 -1.50 20.69 -22.24
CA HIS A 454 -2.65 20.75 -21.36
C HIS A 454 -3.33 19.37 -21.27
N ALA A 455 -4.28 19.21 -20.35
CA ALA A 455 -5.07 17.98 -20.22
C ALA A 455 -5.76 17.66 -21.55
N ALA A 456 -5.58 16.43 -22.03
CA ALA A 456 -6.14 15.92 -23.28
C ALA A 456 -6.58 14.47 -23.08
N GLN A 457 -7.55 14.02 -23.89
CA GLN A 457 -7.93 12.62 -23.93
C GLN A 457 -6.81 11.77 -24.51
N GLU A 458 -6.58 10.58 -23.96
CA GLU A 458 -5.56 9.63 -24.42
C GLU A 458 -5.72 9.33 -25.91
N PHE A 459 -6.95 9.08 -26.39
CA PHE A 459 -7.22 8.81 -27.80
C PHE A 459 -6.71 9.94 -28.72
N GLY A 460 -6.96 11.21 -28.37
CA GLY A 460 -6.52 12.35 -29.17
C GLY A 460 -5.00 12.51 -29.16
N PHE A 461 -4.37 12.27 -28.02
CA PHE A 461 -2.92 12.33 -27.89
C PHE A 461 -2.23 11.18 -28.63
N ALA A 462 -2.73 9.95 -28.52
CA ALA A 462 -2.20 8.80 -29.25
C ALA A 462 -2.25 9.01 -30.76
N ALA A 463 -3.38 9.53 -31.29
CA ALA A 463 -3.52 9.89 -32.72
C ALA A 463 -2.50 10.99 -33.12
N THR A 464 -2.26 11.98 -32.25
CA THR A 464 -1.23 13.01 -32.47
C THR A 464 0.15 12.37 -32.62
N VAL A 465 0.55 11.46 -31.73
CA VAL A 465 1.84 10.77 -31.78
C VAL A 465 2.01 9.96 -33.08
N GLU A 466 0.95 9.26 -33.50
CA GLU A 466 0.99 8.47 -34.75
C GLU A 466 1.11 9.36 -36.00
N ASP A 467 0.50 10.52 -36.00
CA ASP A 467 0.63 11.46 -37.14
C ASP A 467 1.97 12.22 -37.10
N LEU A 468 2.51 12.53 -35.92
CA LEU A 468 3.86 13.09 -35.79
C LEU A 468 4.92 12.16 -36.40
N LYS A 469 4.82 10.85 -36.18
CA LYS A 469 5.75 9.85 -36.76
C LYS A 469 5.76 9.82 -38.27
N LYS A 470 4.70 10.32 -38.92
CA LYS A 470 4.54 10.35 -40.40
C LYS A 470 5.10 11.62 -41.03
N LEU A 471 5.42 12.64 -40.24
CA LEU A 471 6.00 13.88 -40.78
C LEU A 471 7.45 13.65 -41.20
N ASP A 472 7.79 14.04 -42.41
CA ASP A 472 9.13 13.92 -42.99
C ASP A 472 10.20 14.68 -42.19
N VAL A 473 9.81 15.69 -41.41
CA VAL A 473 10.65 16.52 -40.58
C VAL A 473 10.88 15.94 -39.16
N VAL A 474 10.14 14.90 -38.75
CA VAL A 474 10.28 14.20 -37.49
C VAL A 474 11.17 12.97 -37.69
N ARG A 475 12.25 12.91 -36.95
CA ARG A 475 13.23 11.81 -37.02
C ARG A 475 12.92 10.69 -36.02
N GLY A 476 12.27 11.04 -34.90
CA GLY A 476 11.85 10.09 -33.89
C GLY A 476 11.06 10.73 -32.76
N ILE A 477 10.38 9.87 -31.99
CA ILE A 477 9.78 10.20 -30.70
C ILE A 477 10.69 9.56 -29.66
N SER A 478 11.40 10.37 -28.89
CA SER A 478 12.37 9.87 -27.90
C SER A 478 11.71 9.43 -26.61
N SER A 479 10.58 10.05 -26.24
CA SER A 479 9.82 9.69 -25.04
C SER A 479 8.37 10.17 -25.09
N VAL A 480 7.52 9.44 -24.39
CA VAL A 480 6.13 9.84 -24.08
C VAL A 480 5.86 9.43 -22.63
N LEU A 481 5.56 10.42 -21.79
CA LEU A 481 5.22 10.18 -20.39
C LEU A 481 3.98 10.97 -20.00
N ARG A 482 3.14 10.41 -19.14
CA ARG A 482 2.00 11.12 -18.57
C ARG A 482 2.45 11.99 -17.38
N VAL A 483 1.83 13.16 -17.23
CA VAL A 483 2.11 14.10 -16.14
C VAL A 483 0.94 14.07 -15.18
N GLU A 484 1.19 13.67 -13.94
CA GLU A 484 0.18 13.41 -12.91
C GLU A 484 0.40 14.31 -11.69
N GLY A 485 -0.60 14.39 -10.80
CA GLY A 485 -0.49 15.11 -9.51
C GLY A 485 -0.47 16.64 -9.64
N GLY A 486 -0.95 17.20 -10.74
CA GLY A 486 -1.22 18.63 -10.88
C GLY A 486 -2.68 18.96 -10.54
N GLU A 487 -2.98 20.21 -10.19
CA GLU A 487 -4.36 20.70 -10.15
C GLU A 487 -4.99 20.51 -11.55
N ALA A 488 -6.16 19.88 -11.60
CA ALA A 488 -6.90 19.64 -12.82
C ALA A 488 -7.48 20.92 -13.41
#